data_4c7f2011cdecac4100a2e78b37bc4be4
#
_entry.id   4c7f2011cdecac4100a2e78b37bc4be4
#
_cell.length_a   1.000
_cell.length_b   1.000
_cell.length_c   1.000
_cell.angle_alpha   90.00
_cell.angle_beta   90.00
_cell.angle_gamma   90.00
#
_symmetry.space_group_name_H-M   'P 1'
#
loop_
_entity.id
_entity.type
_entity.pdbx_description
1 polymer ?
#
loop_
_entity_poly.entity_id
_entity_poly.type
_entity_poly.pdbx_seq_one_letter_code
_entity_poly.pdbx_strand_id
1 'polypeptide(L)'
;AEEYFRFLQAIEALSPDKDAPVRLASSGLVSQISPPVFAASCSPDAQTCLRRLAQYKPLIGALLYRVEETETELSVELVSARAGLELPEILVGIEFVFLVGLIRKATQEPVTPLSAAARQPVKNPDYAEFLGVPITQGGQDRLVSAGVFRVDGRVRQQKPSAGCLTALPFV
;
A
#
# COMPACT_ATOMS: atom_id res chain seq x y z
N ALA A 1 1.17 -10.85 -15.97
CA ALA A 1 0.26 -9.81 -15.41
C ALA A 1 -1.20 -10.13 -15.74
N GLU A 2 -1.55 -10.31 -17.02
CA GLU A 2 -2.93 -10.50 -17.48
C GLU A 2 -3.63 -11.71 -16.82
N GLU A 3 -2.99 -12.87 -16.82
CA GLU A 3 -3.52 -14.08 -16.15
C GLU A 3 -3.71 -13.88 -14.65
N TYR A 4 -2.77 -13.18 -14.02
CA TYR A 4 -2.87 -12.82 -12.61
C TYR A 4 -4.06 -11.90 -12.33
N PHE A 5 -4.31 -10.93 -13.19
CA PHE A 5 -5.46 -10.03 -13.06
C PHE A 5 -6.79 -10.76 -13.25
N ARG A 6 -6.88 -11.65 -14.25
CA ARG A 6 -8.05 -12.53 -14.44
C ARG A 6 -8.31 -13.44 -13.23
N PHE A 7 -7.24 -13.97 -12.65
CA PHE A 7 -7.33 -14.79 -11.45
C PHE A 7 -7.89 -14.01 -10.27
N LEU A 8 -7.41 -12.77 -10.02
CA LEU A 8 -7.94 -11.93 -8.95
C LEU A 8 -9.43 -11.57 -9.16
N GLN A 9 -9.81 -11.23 -10.38
CA GLN A 9 -11.21 -10.96 -10.73
C GLN A 9 -12.10 -12.20 -10.53
N ALA A 10 -11.61 -13.39 -10.86
CA ALA A 10 -12.34 -14.64 -10.63
C ALA A 10 -12.51 -14.93 -9.13
N ILE A 11 -11.47 -14.70 -8.32
CA ILE A 11 -11.56 -14.83 -6.85
C ILE A 11 -12.61 -13.87 -6.30
N GLU A 12 -12.59 -12.60 -6.72
CA GLU A 12 -13.55 -11.59 -6.27
C GLU A 12 -15.00 -12.00 -6.60
N ALA A 13 -15.22 -12.47 -7.82
CA ALA A 13 -16.55 -12.89 -8.27
C ALA A 13 -17.08 -14.11 -7.53
N LEU A 14 -16.21 -15.06 -7.18
CA LEU A 14 -16.56 -16.33 -6.54
C LEU A 14 -16.53 -16.27 -5.01
N SER A 15 -15.87 -15.27 -4.42
CA SER A 15 -15.76 -15.17 -2.96
C SER A 15 -17.10 -14.78 -2.32
N PRO A 16 -17.62 -15.61 -1.40
CA PRO A 16 -18.80 -15.24 -0.62
C PRO A 16 -18.48 -14.18 0.45
N ASP A 17 -17.23 -14.09 0.84
CA ASP A 17 -16.71 -13.23 1.91
C ASP A 17 -16.15 -11.94 1.29
N LYS A 18 -16.91 -10.85 1.38
CA LYS A 18 -16.56 -9.58 0.74
C LYS A 18 -15.49 -8.80 1.49
N ASP A 19 -15.32 -9.02 2.80
CA ASP A 19 -14.30 -8.36 3.62
C ASP A 19 -12.95 -9.12 3.62
N ALA A 20 -12.90 -10.33 3.06
CA ALA A 20 -11.67 -11.14 3.00
C ALA A 20 -10.48 -10.41 2.35
N PRO A 21 -10.64 -9.65 1.25
CA PRO A 21 -9.54 -8.89 0.67
C PRO A 21 -8.95 -7.85 1.62
N VAL A 22 -9.82 -7.16 2.37
CA VAL A 22 -9.40 -6.13 3.35
C VAL A 22 -8.67 -6.79 4.52
N ARG A 23 -9.23 -7.86 5.10
CA ARG A 23 -8.59 -8.60 6.19
C ARG A 23 -7.23 -9.14 5.80
N LEU A 24 -7.11 -9.72 4.60
CA LEU A 24 -5.84 -10.25 4.11
C LEU A 24 -4.81 -9.13 3.94
N ALA A 25 -5.17 -8.03 3.27
CA ALA A 25 -4.28 -6.92 3.00
C ALA A 25 -3.82 -6.20 4.30
N SER A 26 -4.70 -6.09 5.29
CA SER A 26 -4.41 -5.44 6.58
C SER A 26 -3.73 -6.34 7.61
N SER A 27 -3.73 -7.66 7.41
CA SER A 27 -3.23 -8.65 8.39
C SER A 27 -1.74 -8.51 8.72
N GLY A 28 -0.97 -7.84 7.87
CA GLY A 28 0.49 -7.77 7.97
C GLY A 28 1.22 -9.06 7.59
N LEU A 29 0.49 -10.09 7.14
CA LEU A 29 1.07 -11.37 6.71
C LEU A 29 2.07 -11.17 5.56
N VAL A 30 1.76 -10.27 4.63
CA VAL A 30 2.65 -9.97 3.49
C VAL A 30 4.03 -9.48 3.94
N SER A 31 4.10 -8.70 5.03
CA SER A 31 5.39 -8.25 5.57
C SER A 31 6.20 -9.38 6.22
N GLN A 32 5.57 -10.48 6.61
CA GLN A 32 6.26 -11.63 7.20
C GLN A 32 6.84 -12.58 6.15
N ILE A 33 6.18 -12.68 4.99
CA ILE A 33 6.57 -13.63 3.94
C ILE A 33 7.34 -12.99 2.78
N SER A 34 7.37 -11.66 2.70
CA SER A 34 8.04 -10.91 1.63
C SER A 34 9.21 -10.10 2.17
N PRO A 35 10.47 -10.54 1.95
CA PRO A 35 11.65 -9.80 2.39
C PRO A 35 11.70 -8.33 1.96
N PRO A 36 11.31 -7.96 0.73
CA PRO A 36 11.24 -6.55 0.32
C PRO A 36 10.24 -5.73 1.13
N VAL A 37 9.06 -6.29 1.44
CA VAL A 37 8.04 -5.61 2.26
C VAL A 37 8.51 -5.48 3.70
N PHE A 38 9.15 -6.52 4.23
CA PHE A 38 9.77 -6.47 5.56
C PHE A 38 10.84 -5.37 5.64
N ALA A 39 11.76 -5.31 4.67
CA ALA A 39 12.78 -4.27 4.61
C ALA A 39 12.17 -2.85 4.51
N ALA A 40 11.07 -2.68 3.77
CA ALA A 40 10.35 -1.43 3.71
C ALA A 40 9.70 -1.07 5.06
N SER A 41 9.11 -2.05 5.77
CA SER A 41 8.49 -1.82 7.08
C SER A 41 9.47 -1.43 8.19
N CYS A 42 10.76 -1.71 8.01
CA CYS A 42 11.85 -1.30 8.91
C CYS A 42 12.39 0.10 8.60
N SER A 43 11.71 0.90 7.78
CA SER A 43 12.14 2.26 7.45
C SER A 43 11.86 3.24 8.60
N PRO A 44 12.65 4.31 8.74
CA PRO A 44 12.51 5.28 9.82
C PRO A 44 11.26 6.16 9.68
N ASP A 45 10.69 6.26 8.48
CA ASP A 45 9.54 7.09 8.15
C ASP A 45 8.75 6.50 6.98
N ALA A 46 7.53 7.00 6.80
CA ALA A 46 6.61 6.55 5.74
C ALA A 46 7.16 6.77 4.33
N GLN A 47 7.85 7.89 4.11
CA GLN A 47 8.43 8.25 2.83
C GLN A 47 9.51 7.25 2.41
N THR A 48 10.45 6.98 3.31
CA THR A 48 11.51 5.98 3.08
C THR A 48 10.91 4.59 2.87
N CYS A 49 9.88 4.25 3.64
CA CYS A 49 9.12 3.01 3.48
C CYS A 49 8.55 2.87 2.07
N LEU A 50 7.80 3.87 1.61
CA LEU A 50 7.16 3.85 0.30
C LEU A 50 8.17 3.87 -0.86
N ARG A 51 9.26 4.64 -0.75
CA ARG A 51 10.33 4.65 -1.76
C ARG A 51 11.02 3.29 -1.88
N ARG A 52 11.34 2.63 -0.77
CA ARG A 52 11.89 1.27 -0.76
C ARG A 52 10.92 0.28 -1.39
N LEU A 53 9.64 0.36 -0.99
CA LEU A 53 8.62 -0.51 -1.53
C LEU A 53 8.46 -0.32 -3.04
N ALA A 54 8.44 0.93 -3.52
CA ALA A 54 8.38 1.25 -4.95
C ALA A 54 9.56 0.66 -5.73
N GLN A 55 10.76 0.70 -5.15
CA GLN A 55 11.97 0.13 -5.76
C GLN A 55 11.86 -1.39 -5.93
N TYR A 56 11.26 -2.09 -4.96
CA TYR A 56 11.18 -3.55 -4.97
C TYR A 56 9.88 -4.09 -5.58
N LYS A 57 8.85 -3.25 -5.74
CA LYS A 57 7.55 -3.69 -6.25
C LYS A 57 7.61 -4.41 -7.59
N PRO A 58 8.47 -4.00 -8.56
CA PRO A 58 8.61 -4.72 -9.83
C PRO A 58 9.05 -6.19 -9.69
N LEU A 59 9.69 -6.53 -8.58
CA LEU A 59 10.18 -7.89 -8.32
C LEU A 59 9.11 -8.80 -7.69
N ILE A 60 8.07 -8.22 -7.09
CA ILE A 60 7.09 -8.96 -6.28
C ILE A 60 5.65 -8.83 -6.76
N GLY A 61 5.40 -8.06 -7.81
CA GLY A 61 4.05 -7.84 -8.28
C GLY A 61 3.94 -7.44 -9.75
N ALA A 62 2.70 -7.46 -10.25
CA ALA A 62 2.36 -7.10 -11.61
C ALA A 62 2.06 -5.60 -11.79
N LEU A 63 2.37 -4.79 -10.78
CA LEU A 63 2.18 -3.35 -10.79
C LEU A 63 3.41 -2.61 -10.24
N LEU A 64 3.48 -1.33 -10.54
CA LEU A 64 4.52 -0.42 -10.12
C LEU A 64 3.91 0.66 -9.23
N TYR A 65 4.72 1.22 -8.32
CA TYR A 65 4.38 2.41 -7.56
C TYR A 65 5.17 3.60 -8.08
N ARG A 66 4.48 4.66 -8.44
CA ARG A 66 5.08 5.98 -8.64
C ARG A 66 4.84 6.79 -7.39
N VAL A 67 5.90 7.09 -6.68
CA VAL A 67 5.85 7.88 -5.44
C VAL A 67 6.24 9.30 -5.76
N GLU A 68 5.36 10.24 -5.49
CA GLU A 68 5.60 11.67 -5.61
C GLU A 68 5.46 12.32 -4.24
N GLU A 69 6.30 13.30 -3.99
CA GLU A 69 6.37 14.01 -2.72
C GLU A 69 6.41 15.50 -2.97
N THR A 70 5.64 16.21 -2.18
CA THR A 70 5.68 17.65 -2.05
C THR A 70 6.01 18.03 -0.60
N GLU A 71 6.03 19.33 -0.28
CA GLU A 71 6.23 19.76 1.10
C GLU A 71 5.12 19.32 2.06
N THR A 72 3.93 19.08 1.54
CA THR A 72 2.73 18.79 2.35
C THR A 72 2.09 17.44 2.05
N GLU A 73 2.41 16.80 0.94
CA GLU A 73 1.74 15.58 0.48
C GLU A 73 2.72 14.51 0.02
N LEU A 74 2.36 13.29 0.30
CA LEU A 74 3.00 12.09 -0.21
C LEU A 74 1.95 11.29 -0.98
N SER A 75 2.18 11.04 -2.26
CA SER A 75 1.25 10.31 -3.10
C SER A 75 1.87 9.07 -3.73
N VAL A 76 1.05 8.06 -3.91
CA VAL A 76 1.41 6.82 -4.60
C VAL A 76 0.41 6.59 -5.71
N GLU A 77 0.87 6.60 -6.95
CA GLU A 77 0.10 6.14 -8.11
C GLU A 77 0.42 4.66 -8.37
N LEU A 78 -0.63 3.86 -8.53
CA LEU A 78 -0.52 2.46 -8.95
C LEU A 78 -0.53 2.40 -10.47
N VAL A 79 0.45 1.76 -11.06
CA VAL A 79 0.57 1.64 -12.50
C VAL A 79 0.78 0.19 -12.88
N SER A 80 0.08 -0.30 -13.90
CA SER A 80 0.33 -1.64 -14.42
C SER A 80 1.78 -1.76 -14.91
N ALA A 81 2.45 -2.85 -14.55
CA ALA A 81 3.78 -3.17 -15.08
C ALA A 81 3.76 -3.46 -16.59
N ARG A 82 2.59 -3.69 -17.18
CA ARG A 82 2.38 -3.90 -18.61
C ARG A 82 1.60 -2.73 -19.20
N ALA A 83 2.19 -2.04 -20.15
CA ALA A 83 1.55 -0.93 -20.86
C ALA A 83 0.22 -1.36 -21.51
N GLY A 84 -0.80 -0.51 -21.38
CA GLY A 84 -2.14 -0.75 -21.95
C GLY A 84 -3.01 -1.72 -21.17
N LEU A 85 -2.53 -2.30 -20.06
CA LEU A 85 -3.32 -3.17 -19.22
C LEU A 85 -3.78 -2.39 -17.97
N GLU A 86 -5.08 -2.25 -17.78
CA GLU A 86 -5.65 -1.60 -16.61
C GLU A 86 -5.59 -2.51 -15.38
N LEU A 87 -5.46 -1.90 -14.19
CA LEU A 87 -5.50 -2.61 -12.93
C LEU A 87 -6.95 -2.98 -12.59
N PRO A 88 -7.24 -4.24 -12.18
CA PRO A 88 -8.56 -4.61 -11.72
C PRO A 88 -8.91 -3.93 -10.39
N GLU A 89 -10.19 -3.66 -10.18
CA GLU A 89 -10.75 -3.01 -9.00
C GLU A 89 -10.24 -3.63 -7.69
N ILE A 90 -10.32 -4.95 -7.59
CA ILE A 90 -9.87 -5.71 -6.42
C ILE A 90 -8.38 -5.45 -6.10
N LEU A 91 -7.54 -5.38 -7.13
CA LEU A 91 -6.11 -5.15 -6.92
C LEU A 91 -5.85 -3.74 -6.41
N VAL A 92 -6.53 -2.73 -6.96
CA VAL A 92 -6.43 -1.34 -6.51
C VAL A 92 -6.87 -1.21 -5.05
N GLY A 93 -8.01 -1.80 -4.69
CA GLY A 93 -8.52 -1.79 -3.32
C GLY A 93 -7.57 -2.47 -2.33
N ILE A 94 -7.09 -3.67 -2.65
CA ILE A 94 -6.12 -4.40 -1.82
C ILE A 94 -4.83 -3.61 -1.63
N GLU A 95 -4.31 -3.00 -2.69
CA GLU A 95 -3.05 -2.24 -2.63
C GLU A 95 -3.22 -0.96 -1.78
N PHE A 96 -4.35 -0.26 -1.86
CA PHE A 96 -4.60 0.90 -1.00
C PHE A 96 -4.70 0.50 0.48
N VAL A 97 -5.41 -0.57 0.80
CA VAL A 97 -5.48 -1.10 2.17
C VAL A 97 -4.10 -1.52 2.66
N PHE A 98 -3.34 -2.22 1.83
CA PHE A 98 -1.99 -2.66 2.15
C PHE A 98 -1.06 -1.48 2.44
N LEU A 99 -1.06 -0.45 1.59
CA LEU A 99 -0.21 0.74 1.75
C LEU A 99 -0.55 1.49 3.04
N VAL A 100 -1.83 1.75 3.30
CA VAL A 100 -2.26 2.44 4.53
C VAL A 100 -1.97 1.59 5.77
N GLY A 101 -2.24 0.30 5.72
CA GLY A 101 -1.93 -0.63 6.80
C GLY A 101 -0.42 -0.69 7.11
N LEU A 102 0.42 -0.69 6.08
CA LEU A 102 1.86 -0.67 6.23
C LEU A 102 2.35 0.63 6.85
N ILE A 103 1.84 1.79 6.41
CA ILE A 103 2.19 3.09 6.97
C ILE A 103 1.75 3.17 8.45
N ARG A 104 0.51 2.80 8.76
CA ARG A 104 0.00 2.75 10.16
C ARG A 104 0.89 1.89 11.04
N LYS A 105 1.33 0.74 10.53
CA LYS A 105 2.22 -0.17 11.26
C LYS A 105 3.63 0.42 11.42
N ALA A 106 4.18 1.04 10.39
CA ALA A 106 5.52 1.61 10.42
C ALA A 106 5.60 2.86 11.32
N THR A 107 4.58 3.71 11.29
CA THR A 107 4.53 4.96 12.06
C THR A 107 3.94 4.80 13.46
N GLN A 108 3.21 3.70 13.71
CA GLN A 108 2.39 3.51 14.94
C GLN A 108 1.34 4.62 15.15
N GLU A 109 0.90 5.25 14.04
CA GLU A 109 -0.07 6.34 14.04
C GLU A 109 -1.33 5.93 13.25
N PRO A 110 -2.52 6.40 13.64
CA PRO A 110 -3.77 6.12 12.94
C PRO A 110 -3.91 6.97 11.66
N VAL A 111 -3.05 6.69 10.69
CA VAL A 111 -2.99 7.47 9.44
C VAL A 111 -4.28 7.28 8.64
N THR A 112 -4.88 8.40 8.24
CA THR A 112 -5.98 8.45 7.29
C THR A 112 -5.49 9.18 6.03
N PRO A 113 -5.67 8.61 4.83
CA PRO A 113 -5.33 9.30 3.60
C PRO A 113 -6.11 10.62 3.45
N LEU A 114 -5.56 11.57 2.73
CA LEU A 114 -6.26 12.80 2.34
C LEU A 114 -7.29 12.51 1.23
N SER A 115 -6.94 11.62 0.30
CA SER A 115 -7.83 11.18 -0.77
C SER A 115 -7.39 9.84 -1.35
N ALA A 116 -8.35 9.12 -1.93
CA ALA A 116 -8.14 7.93 -2.72
C ALA A 116 -8.96 8.04 -4.01
N ALA A 117 -8.34 7.75 -5.15
CA ALA A 117 -8.99 7.75 -6.45
C ALA A 117 -8.63 6.48 -7.22
N ALA A 118 -9.56 5.95 -7.98
CA ALA A 118 -9.37 4.80 -8.85
C ALA A 118 -9.95 5.07 -10.25
N ARG A 119 -9.32 4.53 -11.28
CA ARG A 119 -9.81 4.65 -12.67
C ARG A 119 -11.16 3.95 -12.86
N GLN A 120 -11.28 2.78 -12.27
CA GLN A 120 -12.51 2.01 -12.27
C GLN A 120 -13.26 2.19 -10.94
N PRO A 121 -14.61 2.14 -10.96
CA PRO A 121 -15.38 2.23 -9.73
C PRO A 121 -15.03 1.08 -8.78
N VAL A 122 -14.62 1.40 -7.58
CA VAL A 122 -14.39 0.42 -6.51
C VAL A 122 -15.72 0.19 -5.79
N LYS A 123 -16.29 -0.99 -5.95
CA LYS A 123 -17.65 -1.31 -5.48
C LYS A 123 -17.72 -1.81 -4.05
N ASN A 124 -16.64 -2.46 -3.58
CA ASN A 124 -16.60 -2.99 -2.24
C ASN A 124 -16.45 -1.86 -1.21
N PRO A 125 -17.44 -1.61 -0.34
CA PRO A 125 -17.42 -0.52 0.63
C PRO A 125 -16.36 -0.71 1.73
N ASP A 126 -15.95 -1.94 2.01
CA ASP A 126 -15.03 -2.27 3.10
C ASP A 126 -13.64 -1.61 2.90
N TYR A 127 -13.26 -1.37 1.64
CA TYR A 127 -12.03 -0.64 1.35
C TYR A 127 -12.11 0.81 1.84
N ALA A 128 -13.20 1.51 1.53
CA ALA A 128 -13.40 2.89 1.96
C ALA A 128 -13.53 3.00 3.48
N GLU A 129 -14.21 2.05 4.12
CA GLU A 129 -14.32 1.96 5.58
C GLU A 129 -12.93 1.80 6.23
N PHE A 130 -12.10 0.89 5.73
CA PHE A 130 -10.74 0.70 6.23
C PHE A 130 -9.87 1.94 6.05
N LEU A 131 -9.95 2.59 4.89
CA LEU A 131 -9.17 3.79 4.58
C LEU A 131 -9.60 5.00 5.42
N GLY A 132 -10.88 5.09 5.77
CA GLY A 132 -11.49 6.25 6.42
C GLY A 132 -11.84 7.38 5.43
N VAL A 133 -11.72 7.14 4.12
CA VAL A 133 -12.08 8.06 3.04
C VAL A 133 -12.72 7.29 1.88
N PRO A 134 -13.65 7.89 1.14
CA PRO A 134 -14.20 7.27 -0.06
C PRO A 134 -13.15 7.12 -1.15
N ILE A 135 -13.26 6.05 -1.94
CA ILE A 135 -12.48 5.90 -3.17
C ILE A 135 -13.29 6.51 -4.31
N THR A 136 -12.86 7.64 -4.81
CA THR A 136 -13.54 8.36 -5.89
C THR A 136 -13.10 7.86 -7.26
N GLN A 137 -13.99 7.92 -8.25
CA GLN A 137 -13.58 7.62 -9.61
C GLN A 137 -12.77 8.78 -10.18
N GLY A 138 -11.61 8.49 -10.77
CA GLY A 138 -10.67 9.48 -11.30
C GLY A 138 -9.86 8.99 -12.50
N GLY A 139 -8.97 9.83 -13.00
CA GLY A 139 -8.09 9.49 -14.14
C GLY A 139 -6.90 8.59 -13.78
N GLN A 140 -6.65 8.36 -12.50
CA GLN A 140 -5.51 7.61 -11.99
C GLN A 140 -5.91 6.76 -10.78
N ASP A 141 -5.20 5.65 -10.57
CA ASP A 141 -5.29 4.83 -9.36
C ASP A 141 -4.29 5.42 -8.34
N ARG A 142 -4.74 6.39 -7.54
CA ARG A 142 -3.86 7.23 -6.71
C ARG A 142 -4.35 7.33 -5.28
N LEU A 143 -3.41 7.14 -4.36
CA LEU A 143 -3.59 7.37 -2.93
C LEU A 143 -2.74 8.58 -2.51
N VAL A 144 -3.34 9.53 -1.82
CA VAL A 144 -2.67 10.73 -1.30
C VAL A 144 -2.76 10.72 0.23
N SER A 145 -1.63 10.85 0.88
CA SER A 145 -1.52 11.03 2.33
C SER A 145 -0.86 12.36 2.65
N ALA A 146 -1.04 12.87 3.86
CA ALA A 146 -0.27 14.02 4.30
C ALA A 146 1.23 13.70 4.15
N GLY A 147 1.93 14.52 3.41
CA GLY A 147 3.36 14.42 3.23
C GLY A 147 4.04 14.95 4.47
N VAL A 148 4.87 14.20 5.07
CA VAL A 148 5.57 14.50 6.30
C VAL A 148 4.71 14.31 7.54
N PHE A 149 4.84 13.14 8.16
CA PHE A 149 4.56 12.97 9.56
C PHE A 149 5.62 13.74 10.40
N ARG A 150 5.61 15.07 10.27
CA ARG A 150 6.29 15.98 11.18
C ARG A 150 5.35 16.26 12.32
N VAL A 151 5.46 15.48 13.36
CA VAL A 151 4.94 15.91 14.66
C VAL A 151 5.92 16.96 15.19
N ASP A 152 5.49 18.22 15.26
CA ASP A 152 6.16 19.33 15.94
C ASP A 152 7.59 19.65 15.48
N GLY A 153 7.87 19.68 14.17
CA GLY A 153 9.18 20.09 13.67
C GLY A 153 10.35 19.18 14.02
N ARG A 154 10.08 18.07 14.69
CA ARG A 154 11.05 17.00 14.98
C ARG A 154 10.67 15.77 14.20
N VAL A 155 11.56 15.32 13.34
CA VAL A 155 11.53 13.94 12.82
C VAL A 155 11.59 13.05 14.05
N ARG A 156 10.49 12.39 14.42
CA ARG A 156 10.58 11.29 15.38
C ARG A 156 11.40 10.21 14.71
N GLN A 157 12.66 10.14 15.04
CA GLN A 157 13.47 8.95 14.81
C GLN A 157 12.81 7.84 15.66
N GLN A 158 11.98 7.05 15.03
CA GLN A 158 11.48 5.85 15.66
C GLN A 158 12.70 4.95 15.86
N LYS A 159 13.05 4.67 17.12
CA LYS A 159 14.02 3.61 17.44
C LYS A 159 13.56 2.36 16.70
N PRO A 160 14.44 1.69 15.94
CA PRO A 160 14.10 0.42 15.30
C PRO A 160 13.50 -0.47 16.39
N SER A 161 12.30 -1.01 16.11
CA SER A 161 11.68 -1.98 17.01
C SER A 161 12.68 -3.10 17.25
N ALA A 162 12.87 -3.51 18.51
CA ALA A 162 13.88 -4.49 18.92
C ALA A 162 13.84 -5.82 18.12
N GLY A 163 12.77 -6.07 17.38
CA GLY A 163 12.64 -7.21 16.48
C GLY A 163 13.33 -7.07 15.11
N CYS A 164 13.75 -5.86 14.72
CA CYS A 164 14.42 -5.64 13.44
C CYS A 164 15.93 -5.91 13.48
N LEU A 165 16.52 -6.01 14.69
CA LEU A 165 17.98 -6.16 14.90
C LEU A 165 18.44 -7.62 15.04
N THR A 166 17.55 -8.60 15.05
CA THR A 166 17.91 -10.01 15.26
C THR A 166 17.86 -10.90 14.02
N ALA A 167 17.65 -10.36 12.84
CA ALA A 167 17.61 -11.15 11.61
C ALA A 167 18.84 -10.89 10.74
N LEU A 168 19.74 -11.86 10.81
CA LEU A 168 20.73 -12.38 9.88
C LEU A 168 22.17 -11.87 10.02
N PRO A 169 23.10 -12.75 10.40
CA PRO A 169 24.47 -12.67 9.92
C PRO A 169 24.48 -13.09 8.44
N PHE A 170 24.93 -12.22 7.59
CA PHE A 170 25.36 -12.60 6.24
C PHE A 170 26.56 -13.57 6.36
N VAL A 171 26.39 -14.78 5.84
CA VAL A 171 27.48 -15.63 5.39
C VAL A 171 27.56 -15.50 3.89
#